data_de2d0d4061340f38b2026ab66cc633d9
#
_entry.id   de2d0d4061340f38b2026ab66cc633d9
#
_cell.length_a   1.000
_cell.length_b   1.000
_cell.length_c   1.000
_cell.angle_alpha   90.00
_cell.angle_beta   90.00
_cell.angle_gamma   90.00
#
_symmetry.space_group_name_H-M   'P 1'
#
loop_
_entity.id
_entity.type
_entity.pdbx_description
1 polymer ?
#
loop_
_entity_poly.entity_id
_entity_poly.type
_entity_poly.pdbx_seq_one_letter_code
_entity_poly.pdbx_strand_id
1 'polypeptide(L)'
;RNTKICNEAWQKGRILEEWTRSILVAIPKKGDLAECSNYRTIALLNHMCKVLMMVLLERLKPQVEKHVAEEQAGFRRDRNTTQQILILRLLAEKVKRKGKKVYNCFIDFQKAFDSIKHSISWATMKSYGVGRRLTQMLQTIGENAQSAVRVGQELGEWFKTSVGTRQGDPLSSTTFITYLERVMTGYRTTIQESL
;
A
#
# COMPACT_ATOMS: atom_id res chain seq x y z
N ARG A 1 -10.15 -12.06 -25.13
CA ARG A 1 -10.27 -10.61 -25.42
C ARG A 1 -9.53 -9.79 -24.37
N ASN A 2 -9.73 -10.05 -23.08
CA ASN A 2 -9.12 -9.30 -21.97
C ASN A 2 -7.59 -9.39 -21.93
N THR A 3 -7.02 -10.57 -22.18
CA THR A 3 -5.57 -10.80 -22.23
C THR A 3 -4.90 -9.95 -23.33
N LYS A 4 -5.55 -9.79 -24.50
CA LYS A 4 -5.03 -8.97 -25.60
C LYS A 4 -4.91 -7.52 -25.17
N ILE A 5 -5.93 -6.95 -24.52
CA ILE A 5 -5.95 -5.55 -24.06
C ILE A 5 -4.87 -5.30 -23.00
N CYS A 6 -4.73 -6.21 -22.03
CA CYS A 6 -3.67 -6.11 -21.01
C CYS A 6 -2.27 -6.20 -21.64
N ASN A 7 -2.08 -7.09 -22.62
CA ASN A 7 -0.81 -7.20 -23.33
C ASN A 7 -0.50 -5.95 -24.16
N GLU A 8 -1.49 -5.37 -24.82
CA GLU A 8 -1.31 -4.11 -25.55
C GLU A 8 -0.93 -2.96 -24.60
N ALA A 9 -1.62 -2.84 -23.46
CA ALA A 9 -1.27 -1.85 -22.45
C ALA A 9 0.18 -2.04 -21.95
N TRP A 10 0.55 -3.30 -21.68
CA TRP A 10 1.92 -3.64 -21.30
C TRP A 10 2.94 -3.30 -22.38
N GLN A 11 2.71 -3.68 -23.64
CA GLN A 11 3.63 -3.45 -24.76
C GLN A 11 3.77 -1.96 -25.09
N LYS A 12 2.65 -1.24 -25.15
CA LYS A 12 2.66 0.19 -25.47
C LYS A 12 3.09 1.08 -24.31
N GLY A 13 3.04 0.58 -23.06
CA GLY A 13 3.29 1.37 -21.86
C GLY A 13 2.24 2.47 -21.63
N ARG A 14 1.07 2.31 -22.23
CA ARG A 14 -0.04 3.26 -22.14
C ARG A 14 -1.25 2.56 -21.52
N ILE A 15 -1.98 3.29 -20.72
CA ILE A 15 -3.17 2.82 -20.02
C ILE A 15 -4.34 3.65 -20.52
N LEU A 16 -5.49 3.01 -20.70
CA LEU A 16 -6.72 3.72 -21.04
C LEU A 16 -7.08 4.68 -19.91
N GLU A 17 -7.54 5.86 -20.26
CA GLU A 17 -7.91 6.88 -19.26
C GLU A 17 -8.95 6.37 -18.25
N GLU A 18 -9.94 5.62 -18.73
CA GLU A 18 -10.96 4.98 -17.89
C GLU A 18 -10.36 4.05 -16.81
N TRP A 19 -9.18 3.51 -17.04
CA TRP A 19 -8.52 2.62 -16.07
C TRP A 19 -7.80 3.38 -14.96
N THR A 20 -7.50 4.65 -15.18
CA THR A 20 -6.89 5.52 -14.18
C THR A 20 -7.92 6.17 -13.27
N ARG A 21 -9.20 6.15 -13.64
CA ARG A 21 -10.30 6.73 -12.90
C ARG A 21 -10.84 5.81 -11.81
N SER A 22 -11.22 6.39 -10.67
CA SER A 22 -11.86 5.70 -9.56
C SER A 22 -13.00 6.51 -8.97
N ILE A 23 -14.10 5.85 -8.61
CA ILE A 23 -15.21 6.48 -7.90
C ILE A 23 -15.02 6.18 -6.41
N LEU A 24 -14.93 7.24 -5.61
CA LEU A 24 -14.80 7.14 -4.17
C LEU A 24 -16.21 7.13 -3.53
N VAL A 25 -16.49 6.07 -2.78
CA VAL A 25 -17.69 5.95 -1.98
C VAL A 25 -17.32 6.18 -0.52
N ALA A 26 -17.93 7.19 0.09
CA ALA A 26 -17.72 7.54 1.48
C ALA A 26 -18.50 6.59 2.40
N ILE A 27 -17.83 5.90 3.32
CA ILE A 27 -18.44 5.06 4.35
C ILE A 27 -18.27 5.74 5.70
N PRO A 28 -19.36 6.00 6.43
CA PRO A 28 -19.28 6.67 7.71
C PRO A 28 -18.54 5.79 8.75
N LYS A 29 -17.74 6.42 9.58
CA LYS A 29 -17.20 5.88 10.83
C LYS A 29 -18.08 6.32 12.01
N LYS A 30 -17.70 5.89 13.21
CA LYS A 30 -18.28 6.45 14.43
C LYS A 30 -17.80 7.90 14.64
N GLY A 31 -18.68 8.78 15.06
CA GLY A 31 -18.36 10.19 15.34
C GLY A 31 -19.33 11.14 14.63
N ASP A 32 -18.98 12.43 14.63
CA ASP A 32 -19.74 13.46 13.95
C ASP A 32 -19.62 13.30 12.42
N LEU A 33 -20.73 13.10 11.75
CA LEU A 33 -20.78 12.91 10.28
C LEU A 33 -20.71 14.23 9.51
N ALA A 34 -20.69 15.38 10.19
CA ALA A 34 -20.35 16.65 9.56
C ALA A 34 -18.85 16.75 9.24
N GLU A 35 -18.04 15.97 9.95
CA GLU A 35 -16.58 15.95 9.77
C GLU A 35 -16.14 14.95 8.69
N CYS A 36 -15.50 15.42 7.61
CA CYS A 36 -14.97 14.57 6.52
C CYS A 36 -13.97 13.53 7.02
N SER A 37 -13.25 13.78 8.12
CA SER A 37 -12.30 12.84 8.74
C SER A 37 -12.97 11.59 9.28
N ASN A 38 -14.29 11.64 9.55
CA ASN A 38 -15.09 10.53 10.04
C ASN A 38 -15.63 9.62 8.94
N TYR A 39 -15.09 9.73 7.74
CA TYR A 39 -15.39 8.81 6.65
C TYR A 39 -14.16 7.98 6.26
N ARG A 40 -14.43 6.77 5.79
CA ARG A 40 -13.49 5.96 4.99
C ARG A 40 -13.94 6.00 3.55
N THR A 41 -13.01 6.11 2.63
CA THR A 41 -13.35 6.02 1.21
C THR A 41 -13.02 4.64 0.68
N ILE A 42 -13.93 4.04 -0.08
CA ILE A 42 -13.66 2.86 -0.91
C ILE A 42 -13.58 3.31 -2.35
N ALA A 43 -12.50 2.95 -3.03
CA ALA A 43 -12.32 3.25 -4.44
C ALA A 43 -12.90 2.13 -5.31
N LEU A 44 -13.92 2.46 -6.09
CA LEU A 44 -14.46 1.59 -7.13
C LEU A 44 -13.64 1.79 -8.40
N LEU A 45 -12.89 0.78 -8.77
CA LEU A 45 -12.01 0.76 -9.93
C LEU A 45 -12.65 -0.03 -11.07
N ASN A 46 -12.29 0.34 -12.29
CA ASN A 46 -12.62 -0.44 -13.48
C ASN A 46 -12.10 -1.89 -13.33
N HIS A 47 -12.93 -2.89 -13.66
CA HIS A 47 -12.59 -4.30 -13.51
C HIS A 47 -11.37 -4.71 -14.33
N MET A 48 -11.22 -4.19 -15.55
CA MET A 48 -10.06 -4.49 -16.39
C MET A 48 -8.77 -3.90 -15.81
N CYS A 49 -8.86 -2.72 -15.21
CA CYS A 49 -7.75 -2.14 -14.46
C CYS A 49 -7.35 -3.04 -13.28
N LYS A 50 -8.32 -3.55 -12.51
CA LYS A 50 -8.03 -4.50 -11.41
C LYS A 50 -7.33 -5.76 -11.91
N VAL A 51 -7.77 -6.33 -13.04
CA VAL A 51 -7.12 -7.50 -13.64
C VAL A 51 -5.67 -7.18 -14.01
N LEU A 52 -5.42 -6.05 -14.67
CA LEU A 52 -4.05 -5.62 -14.97
C LEU A 52 -3.22 -5.43 -13.70
N MET A 53 -3.77 -4.74 -12.70
CA MET A 53 -3.09 -4.53 -11.42
C MET A 53 -2.75 -5.84 -10.70
N MET A 54 -3.61 -6.84 -10.75
CA MET A 54 -3.33 -8.16 -10.19
C MET A 54 -2.16 -8.85 -10.92
N VAL A 55 -2.11 -8.76 -12.25
CA VAL A 55 -0.98 -9.29 -13.03
C VAL A 55 0.33 -8.56 -12.68
N LEU A 56 0.28 -7.23 -12.53
CA LEU A 56 1.44 -6.44 -12.11
C LEU A 56 1.87 -6.79 -10.68
N LEU A 57 0.92 -7.01 -9.79
CA LEU A 57 1.15 -7.41 -8.40
C LEU A 57 1.89 -8.75 -8.30
N GLU A 58 1.45 -9.76 -9.06
CA GLU A 58 2.10 -11.07 -9.08
C GLU A 58 3.57 -10.99 -9.58
N ARG A 59 3.88 -10.02 -10.44
CA ARG A 59 5.25 -9.77 -10.89
C ARG A 59 6.08 -8.92 -9.90
N LEU A 60 5.40 -8.05 -9.14
CA LEU A 60 6.03 -7.15 -8.18
C LEU A 60 6.40 -7.86 -6.88
N LYS A 61 5.47 -8.65 -6.32
CA LYS A 61 5.62 -9.33 -5.03
C LYS A 61 6.96 -10.06 -4.86
N PRO A 62 7.39 -10.94 -5.78
CA PRO A 62 8.64 -11.68 -5.59
C PRO A 62 9.89 -10.78 -5.58
N GLN A 63 9.80 -9.60 -6.20
CA GLN A 63 10.92 -8.65 -6.25
C GLN A 63 10.99 -7.82 -4.97
N VAL A 64 9.86 -7.40 -4.43
CA VAL A 64 9.77 -6.64 -3.17
C VAL A 64 10.05 -7.53 -1.95
N GLU A 65 9.51 -8.76 -1.93
CA GLU A 65 9.60 -9.69 -0.81
C GLU A 65 11.05 -9.97 -0.37
N LYS A 66 12.01 -9.91 -1.29
CA LYS A 66 13.44 -10.10 -1.01
C LYS A 66 14.05 -9.01 -0.15
N HIS A 67 13.40 -7.85 -0.08
CA HIS A 67 13.90 -6.67 0.62
C HIS A 67 13.11 -6.36 1.89
N VAL A 68 12.00 -7.05 2.09
CA VAL A 68 11.16 -6.89 3.28
C VAL A 68 11.76 -7.66 4.45
N ALA A 69 11.99 -6.98 5.57
CA ALA A 69 12.55 -7.59 6.76
C ALA A 69 11.69 -8.73 7.31
N GLU A 70 12.32 -9.68 7.96
CA GLU A 70 11.65 -10.90 8.45
C GLU A 70 10.59 -10.60 9.51
N GLU A 71 10.79 -9.59 10.33
CA GLU A 71 9.84 -9.14 11.35
C GLU A 71 8.60 -8.46 10.78
N GLN A 72 8.62 -8.00 9.53
CA GLN A 72 7.44 -7.42 8.87
C GLN A 72 6.41 -8.51 8.58
N ALA A 73 5.30 -8.50 9.29
CA ALA A 73 4.24 -9.50 9.12
C ALA A 73 3.02 -8.99 8.35
N GLY A 74 2.73 -7.69 8.40
CA GLY A 74 1.55 -7.12 7.75
C GLY A 74 1.55 -7.34 6.24
N PHE A 75 0.41 -7.80 5.70
CA PHE A 75 0.17 -8.02 4.25
C PHE A 75 1.12 -9.00 3.57
N ARG A 76 1.83 -9.83 4.31
CA ARG A 76 2.68 -10.91 3.79
C ARG A 76 1.94 -12.24 3.82
N ARG A 77 2.27 -13.09 2.84
CA ARG A 77 1.74 -14.44 2.78
C ARG A 77 2.22 -15.25 3.99
N ASP A 78 1.36 -16.12 4.50
CA ASP A 78 1.63 -17.03 5.62
C ASP A 78 2.02 -16.34 6.94
N ARG A 79 1.76 -15.02 7.05
CA ARG A 79 1.90 -14.22 8.27
C ARG A 79 0.52 -13.79 8.77
N ASN A 80 0.32 -13.81 10.09
CA ASN A 80 -0.93 -13.38 10.69
C ASN A 80 -0.73 -12.72 12.07
N THR A 81 -1.77 -12.09 12.56
CA THR A 81 -1.75 -11.39 13.84
C THR A 81 -1.54 -12.34 15.03
N THR A 82 -2.05 -13.55 14.96
CA THR A 82 -1.90 -14.58 16.03
C THR A 82 -0.42 -14.91 16.23
N GLN A 83 0.35 -15.06 15.16
CA GLN A 83 1.79 -15.29 15.25
C GLN A 83 2.51 -14.11 15.94
N GLN A 84 2.14 -12.87 15.63
CA GLN A 84 2.74 -11.68 16.23
C GLN A 84 2.40 -11.58 17.72
N ILE A 85 1.16 -11.87 18.11
CA ILE A 85 0.74 -11.93 19.51
C ILE A 85 1.54 -13.01 20.25
N LEU A 86 1.72 -14.18 19.65
CA LEU A 86 2.51 -15.26 20.25
C LEU A 86 3.97 -14.86 20.47
N ILE A 87 4.60 -14.20 19.49
CA ILE A 87 5.98 -13.70 19.61
C ILE A 87 6.11 -12.74 20.80
N LEU A 88 5.20 -11.77 20.91
CA LEU A 88 5.20 -10.81 22.04
C LEU A 88 5.00 -11.52 23.38
N ARG A 89 4.11 -12.51 23.45
CA ARG A 89 3.87 -13.31 24.65
C ARG A 89 5.12 -14.10 25.08
N LEU A 90 5.75 -14.80 24.14
CA LEU A 90 6.97 -15.57 24.40
C LEU A 90 8.13 -14.66 24.84
N LEU A 91 8.24 -13.46 24.23
CA LEU A 91 9.22 -12.48 24.65
C LEU A 91 8.98 -12.03 26.09
N ALA A 92 7.74 -11.69 26.45
CA ALA A 92 7.36 -11.27 27.79
C ALA A 92 7.65 -12.36 28.82
N GLU A 93 7.31 -13.62 28.53
CA GLU A 93 7.59 -14.76 29.40
C GLU A 93 9.11 -15.00 29.59
N LYS A 94 9.89 -14.87 28.51
CA LYS A 94 11.35 -15.02 28.54
C LYS A 94 12.00 -13.93 29.39
N VAL A 95 11.56 -12.69 29.24
CA VAL A 95 12.05 -11.55 30.01
C VAL A 95 11.72 -11.70 31.50
N LYS A 96 10.46 -12.07 31.79
CA LYS A 96 9.99 -12.34 33.17
C LYS A 96 10.82 -13.42 33.85
N ARG A 97 11.08 -14.55 33.17
CA ARG A 97 11.91 -15.64 33.71
C ARG A 97 13.34 -15.22 34.03
N LYS A 98 13.88 -14.25 33.29
CA LYS A 98 15.23 -13.70 33.53
C LYS A 98 15.26 -12.53 34.52
N GLY A 99 14.13 -12.16 35.13
CA GLY A 99 14.04 -11.03 36.05
C GLY A 99 14.38 -9.68 35.41
N LYS A 100 14.29 -9.60 34.05
CA LYS A 100 14.59 -8.39 33.27
C LYS A 100 13.33 -7.59 33.00
N LYS A 101 13.50 -6.34 32.59
CA LYS A 101 12.42 -5.47 32.09
C LYS A 101 12.53 -5.33 30.57
N VAL A 102 11.41 -5.19 29.90
CA VAL A 102 11.31 -4.81 28.48
C VAL A 102 10.33 -3.66 28.37
N TYR A 103 10.68 -2.68 27.57
CA TYR A 103 9.83 -1.54 27.27
C TYR A 103 9.30 -1.71 25.85
N ASN A 104 7.98 -1.58 25.66
CA ASN A 104 7.33 -1.69 24.37
C ASN A 104 6.76 -0.33 23.98
N CYS A 105 7.00 0.08 22.75
CA CYS A 105 6.39 1.26 22.14
C CYS A 105 5.54 0.81 20.97
N PHE A 106 4.24 1.13 21.01
CA PHE A 106 3.30 0.85 19.92
C PHE A 106 3.05 2.12 19.12
N ILE A 107 3.33 2.08 17.82
CA ILE A 107 3.15 3.22 16.92
C ILE A 107 1.97 2.93 15.99
N ASP A 108 0.94 3.78 16.07
CA ASP A 108 -0.20 3.72 15.16
C ASP A 108 -0.13 4.87 14.15
N PHE A 109 -0.26 4.54 12.86
CA PHE A 109 -0.18 5.53 11.80
C PHE A 109 -1.56 6.09 11.49
N GLN A 110 -1.72 7.38 11.67
CA GLN A 110 -2.93 8.07 11.21
C GLN A 110 -2.96 8.15 9.69
N LYS A 111 -4.02 7.57 9.07
CA LYS A 111 -4.22 7.57 7.61
C LYS A 111 -3.00 7.02 6.83
N ALA A 112 -2.43 5.90 7.29
CA ALA A 112 -1.21 5.31 6.74
C ALA A 112 -1.22 5.19 5.20
N PHE A 113 -2.31 4.65 4.64
CA PHE A 113 -2.46 4.47 3.19
C PHE A 113 -2.62 5.79 2.42
N ASP A 114 -3.25 6.79 3.03
CA ASP A 114 -3.50 8.09 2.41
C ASP A 114 -2.26 8.99 2.39
N SER A 115 -1.23 8.65 3.19
CA SER A 115 -0.01 9.45 3.36
C SER A 115 1.16 9.01 2.47
N ILE A 116 1.00 7.95 1.68
CA ILE A 116 2.07 7.40 0.85
C ILE A 116 2.43 8.37 -0.28
N LYS A 117 3.67 8.83 -0.30
CA LYS A 117 4.21 9.64 -1.40
C LYS A 117 4.62 8.73 -2.56
N HIS A 118 3.96 8.86 -3.70
CA HIS A 118 4.20 8.03 -4.88
C HIS A 118 5.67 8.07 -5.34
N SER A 119 6.29 9.25 -5.36
CA SER A 119 7.69 9.41 -5.78
C SER A 119 8.67 8.58 -4.95
N ILE A 120 8.44 8.50 -3.63
CA ILE A 120 9.27 7.68 -2.73
C ILE A 120 9.05 6.19 -3.02
N SER A 121 7.80 5.77 -3.22
CA SER A 121 7.48 4.36 -3.56
C SER A 121 8.17 3.93 -4.85
N TRP A 122 8.14 4.76 -5.89
CA TRP A 122 8.81 4.45 -7.16
C TRP A 122 10.33 4.44 -7.04
N ALA A 123 10.92 5.38 -6.29
CA ALA A 123 12.35 5.41 -6.02
C ALA A 123 12.80 4.14 -5.24
N THR A 124 12.01 3.73 -4.25
CA THR A 124 12.27 2.52 -3.47
C THR A 124 12.17 1.26 -4.35
N MET A 125 11.14 1.14 -5.18
CA MET A 125 11.03 0.00 -6.11
C MET A 125 12.23 -0.09 -7.06
N LYS A 126 12.71 1.06 -7.57
CA LYS A 126 13.92 1.11 -8.38
C LYS A 126 15.16 0.65 -7.61
N SER A 127 15.34 1.09 -6.35
CA SER A 127 16.47 0.67 -5.51
C SER A 127 16.43 -0.83 -5.17
N TYR A 128 15.26 -1.44 -5.15
CA TYR A 128 15.08 -2.88 -4.97
C TYR A 128 15.31 -3.70 -6.25
N GLY A 129 15.69 -3.05 -7.35
CA GLY A 129 15.92 -3.72 -8.61
C GLY A 129 14.66 -4.15 -9.35
N VAL A 130 13.51 -3.58 -8.99
CA VAL A 130 12.26 -3.83 -9.72
C VAL A 130 12.44 -3.40 -11.17
N GLY A 131 12.15 -4.33 -12.10
CA GLY A 131 12.40 -4.12 -13.52
C GLY A 131 11.76 -2.83 -14.05
N ARG A 132 12.54 -2.09 -14.86
CA ARG A 132 12.17 -0.75 -15.38
C ARG A 132 10.75 -0.71 -15.97
N ARG A 133 10.39 -1.71 -16.77
CA ARG A 133 9.08 -1.78 -17.42
C ARG A 133 7.94 -1.86 -16.42
N LEU A 134 8.12 -2.68 -15.38
CA LEU A 134 7.12 -2.85 -14.33
C LEU A 134 6.96 -1.54 -13.54
N THR A 135 8.06 -0.92 -13.12
CA THR A 135 8.04 0.36 -12.41
C THR A 135 7.37 1.46 -13.23
N GLN A 136 7.66 1.55 -14.54
CA GLN A 136 7.01 2.52 -15.43
C GLN A 136 5.50 2.33 -15.53
N MET A 137 5.03 1.07 -15.64
CA MET A 137 3.59 0.79 -15.66
C MET A 137 2.91 1.23 -14.35
N LEU A 138 3.51 0.93 -13.21
CA LEU A 138 3.01 1.34 -11.91
C LEU A 138 2.97 2.87 -11.77
N GLN A 139 4.01 3.55 -12.22
CA GLN A 139 4.06 5.00 -12.28
C GLN A 139 2.95 5.57 -13.16
N THR A 140 2.76 5.04 -14.36
CA THR A 140 1.71 5.50 -15.30
C THR A 140 0.32 5.39 -14.67
N ILE A 141 0.04 4.29 -13.95
CA ILE A 141 -1.24 4.11 -13.23
C ILE A 141 -1.39 5.15 -12.11
N GLY A 142 -0.35 5.38 -11.32
CA GLY A 142 -0.39 6.28 -10.17
C GLY A 142 -0.43 7.76 -10.56
N GLU A 143 0.39 8.18 -11.52
CA GLU A 143 0.51 9.58 -11.93
C GLU A 143 -0.70 10.10 -12.72
N ASN A 144 -1.41 9.21 -13.41
CA ASN A 144 -2.63 9.55 -14.15
C ASN A 144 -3.91 9.26 -13.34
N ALA A 145 -3.77 8.89 -12.06
CA ALA A 145 -4.90 8.56 -11.22
C ALA A 145 -5.82 9.77 -10.99
N GLN A 146 -7.10 9.59 -11.29
CA GLN A 146 -8.16 10.54 -11.02
C GLN A 146 -9.23 9.90 -10.17
N SER A 147 -9.84 10.69 -9.31
CA SER A 147 -10.94 10.24 -8.46
C SER A 147 -12.10 11.23 -8.52
N ALA A 148 -13.31 10.73 -8.34
CA ALA A 148 -14.51 11.54 -8.11
C ALA A 148 -15.27 10.96 -6.93
N VAL A 149 -15.84 11.80 -6.08
CA VAL A 149 -16.63 11.36 -4.93
C VAL A 149 -18.07 11.15 -5.36
N ARG A 150 -18.66 10.04 -4.94
CA ARG A 150 -20.09 9.77 -5.13
C ARG A 150 -20.83 9.95 -3.81
N VAL A 151 -21.86 10.81 -3.83
CA VAL A 151 -22.76 11.04 -2.74
C VAL A 151 -24.19 10.70 -3.22
N GLY A 152 -24.76 9.64 -2.67
CA GLY A 152 -26.04 9.12 -3.17
C GLY A 152 -25.95 8.70 -4.64
N GLN A 153 -26.74 9.33 -5.50
CA GLN A 153 -26.77 9.11 -6.95
C GLN A 153 -25.88 10.09 -7.73
N GLU A 154 -25.40 11.14 -7.09
CA GLU A 154 -24.61 12.19 -7.73
C GLU A 154 -23.12 11.88 -7.70
N LEU A 155 -22.45 12.19 -8.81
CA LEU A 155 -21.00 12.10 -8.96
C LEU A 155 -20.43 13.51 -9.02
N GLY A 156 -19.49 13.79 -8.12
CA GLY A 156 -18.76 15.06 -8.10
C GLY A 156 -17.75 15.17 -9.24
N GLU A 157 -17.04 16.28 -9.26
CA GLU A 157 -15.99 16.54 -10.25
C GLU A 157 -14.78 15.59 -10.09
N TRP A 158 -14.09 15.33 -11.22
CA TRP A 158 -12.87 14.55 -11.25
C TRP A 158 -11.69 15.39 -10.76
N PHE A 159 -10.94 14.86 -9.80
CA PHE A 159 -9.72 15.47 -9.30
C PHE A 159 -8.54 14.50 -9.36
N LYS A 160 -7.33 15.05 -9.50
CA LYS A 160 -6.10 14.25 -9.55
C LYS A 160 -5.72 13.76 -8.15
N THR A 161 -5.36 12.49 -8.03
CA THR A 161 -4.85 11.88 -6.80
C THR A 161 -3.33 11.69 -6.90
N SER A 162 -2.56 12.51 -6.19
CA SER A 162 -1.08 12.52 -6.24
C SER A 162 -0.41 11.89 -5.03
N VAL A 163 -1.18 11.60 -3.99
CA VAL A 163 -0.72 11.04 -2.72
C VAL A 163 -1.67 9.94 -2.28
N GLY A 164 -1.13 8.97 -1.55
CA GLY A 164 -1.89 7.85 -1.00
C GLY A 164 -2.13 6.73 -2.00
N THR A 165 -2.70 5.65 -1.49
CA THR A 165 -3.17 4.52 -2.29
C THR A 165 -4.67 4.40 -2.19
N ARG A 166 -5.31 3.98 -3.28
CA ARG A 166 -6.76 3.85 -3.32
C ARG A 166 -7.21 2.61 -2.54
N GLN A 167 -8.05 2.78 -1.54
CA GLN A 167 -8.59 1.65 -0.80
C GLN A 167 -9.50 0.81 -1.73
N GLY A 168 -9.07 -0.42 -2.01
CA GLY A 168 -9.69 -1.32 -3.00
C GLY A 168 -8.80 -1.58 -4.23
N ASP A 169 -7.63 -0.95 -4.30
CA ASP A 169 -6.59 -1.22 -5.29
C ASP A 169 -5.76 -2.44 -4.84
N PRO A 170 -5.61 -3.48 -5.68
CA PRO A 170 -4.81 -4.66 -5.35
C PRO A 170 -3.34 -4.36 -5.01
N LEU A 171 -2.78 -3.27 -5.54
CA LEU A 171 -1.38 -2.88 -5.32
C LEU A 171 -1.14 -2.15 -3.99
N SER A 172 -2.21 -1.64 -3.35
CA SER A 172 -2.10 -0.75 -2.18
C SER A 172 -1.27 -1.32 -1.05
N SER A 173 -1.52 -2.58 -0.66
CA SER A 173 -0.78 -3.23 0.43
C SER A 173 0.69 -3.41 0.12
N THR A 174 1.04 -3.85 -1.09
CA THR A 174 2.44 -4.05 -1.50
C THR A 174 3.17 -2.71 -1.63
N THR A 175 2.51 -1.68 -2.16
CA THR A 175 3.07 -0.32 -2.21
C THR A 175 3.30 0.23 -0.80
N PHE A 176 2.36 0.01 0.12
CA PHE A 176 2.51 0.41 1.51
C PHE A 176 3.69 -0.29 2.19
N ILE A 177 3.81 -1.62 2.07
CA ILE A 177 4.94 -2.36 2.64
C ILE A 177 6.27 -1.85 2.08
N THR A 178 6.35 -1.64 0.77
CA THR A 178 7.56 -1.11 0.12
C THR A 178 7.96 0.25 0.69
N TYR A 179 6.97 1.13 0.88
CA TYR A 179 7.19 2.44 1.48
C TYR A 179 7.61 2.35 2.95
N LEU A 180 6.89 1.54 3.74
CA LEU A 180 7.17 1.35 5.16
C LEU A 180 8.56 0.74 5.39
N GLU A 181 8.94 -0.26 4.61
CA GLU A 181 10.25 -0.90 4.71
C GLU A 181 11.39 0.11 4.48
N ARG A 182 11.22 1.05 3.55
CA ARG A 182 12.20 2.12 3.35
C ARG A 182 12.36 3.01 4.59
N VAL A 183 11.25 3.36 5.24
CA VAL A 183 11.24 4.13 6.48
C VAL A 183 11.91 3.34 7.61
N MET A 184 11.52 2.06 7.77
CA MET A 184 12.04 1.19 8.83
C MET A 184 13.52 0.86 8.65
N THR A 185 14.00 0.73 7.42
CA THR A 185 15.43 0.52 7.15
C THR A 185 16.25 1.72 7.63
N GLY A 186 15.82 2.94 7.33
CA GLY A 186 16.49 4.14 7.86
C GLY A 186 16.52 4.16 9.38
N TYR A 187 15.43 3.78 10.02
CA TYR A 187 15.34 3.73 11.47
C TYR A 187 16.28 2.68 12.10
N ARG A 188 16.35 1.47 11.51
CA ARG A 188 17.26 0.40 11.95
C ARG A 188 18.72 0.80 11.85
N THR A 189 19.12 1.47 10.77
CA THR A 189 20.49 1.97 10.61
C THR A 189 20.85 2.99 11.69
N THR A 190 19.97 3.97 11.96
CA THR A 190 20.21 4.97 13.01
C THR A 190 20.36 4.36 14.39
N ILE A 191 19.55 3.35 14.74
CA ILE A 191 19.68 2.64 16.02
C ILE A 191 21.01 1.89 16.12
N GLN A 192 21.43 1.21 15.06
CA GLN A 192 22.70 0.47 15.05
C GLN A 192 23.91 1.38 15.17
N GLU A 193 23.86 2.59 14.62
CA GLU A 193 24.94 3.57 14.74
C GLU A 193 25.01 4.25 16.14
N SER A 194 23.94 4.12 16.94
CA SER A 194 23.82 4.74 18.28
C SER A 194 24.15 3.77 19.44
N LEU A 195 24.42 2.50 19.13
CA LEU A 195 24.80 1.44 20.09
C LEU A 195 26.29 1.13 20.02
#